data_7760c3ca515784dab8d56626cad98e08
#
_entry.id   7760c3ca515784dab8d56626cad98e08
#
_cell.length_a   1.000
_cell.length_b   1.000
_cell.length_c   1.000
_cell.angle_alpha   90.00
_cell.angle_beta   90.00
_cell.angle_gamma   90.00
#
_symmetry.space_group_name_H-M   'P 1'
#
loop_
_entity.id
_entity.type
_entity.pdbx_description
1 polymer ?
#
loop_
_entity_poly.entity_id
_entity_poly.type
_entity_poly.pdbx_seq_one_letter_code
_entity_poly.pdbx_strand_id
1 'polypeptide(L)'
;MKNEEVIRLFDTYSDDLYRFAVSYVGSKQDAEDIVQDVFVKLLEKHIPLRRENEKSYLMTMTANRCKNHLKSCARTTAVDLESQEWKLSYSDRLTESNRVLFDELMKLEKIYYVPIYLHYFAGYSYKEISSILKLSESAVAMRISRGKEQMRIRLEE
;
A
#
# COMPACT_ATOMS: atom_id res chain seq x y z
N MET A 1 8.29 -22.74 -6.36
CA MET A 1 8.75 -22.19 -5.06
C MET A 1 8.41 -23.20 -3.97
N LYS A 2 9.37 -23.51 -3.14
CA LYS A 2 9.17 -24.46 -2.05
C LYS A 2 8.40 -23.79 -0.91
N ASN A 3 7.64 -24.58 -0.15
CA ASN A 3 6.83 -24.08 0.96
C ASN A 3 7.66 -23.29 1.99
N GLU A 4 8.91 -23.72 2.23
CA GLU A 4 9.81 -23.05 3.16
C GLU A 4 10.15 -21.62 2.70
N GLU A 5 10.29 -21.40 1.41
CA GLU A 5 10.54 -20.07 0.86
C GLU A 5 9.32 -19.17 1.01
N VAL A 6 8.13 -19.71 0.81
CA VAL A 6 6.89 -18.95 1.00
C VAL A 6 6.73 -18.53 2.45
N ILE A 7 7.05 -19.44 3.40
CA ILE A 7 7.03 -19.11 4.83
C ILE A 7 8.03 -18.00 5.14
N ARG A 8 9.25 -18.07 4.57
CA ARG A 8 10.25 -17.00 4.75
C ARG A 8 9.75 -15.66 4.24
N LEU A 9 9.14 -15.66 3.05
CA LEU A 9 8.59 -14.43 2.46
C LEU A 9 7.46 -13.88 3.32
N PHE A 10 6.60 -14.75 3.83
CA PHE A 10 5.51 -14.35 4.72
C PHE A 10 6.06 -13.69 5.99
N ASP A 11 7.02 -14.34 6.64
CA ASP A 11 7.61 -13.80 7.87
C ASP A 11 8.33 -12.47 7.63
N THR A 12 8.95 -12.31 6.46
CA THR A 12 9.73 -11.11 6.15
C THR A 12 8.86 -9.93 5.72
N TYR A 13 7.83 -10.16 4.90
CA TYR A 13 7.11 -9.09 4.21
C TYR A 13 5.65 -8.92 4.58
N SER A 14 5.03 -9.87 5.27
CA SER A 14 3.59 -9.82 5.53
C SER A 14 3.15 -8.53 6.23
N ASP A 15 3.93 -8.04 7.19
CA ASP A 15 3.60 -6.81 7.93
C ASP A 15 3.60 -5.59 7.00
N ASP A 16 4.61 -5.47 6.13
CA ASP A 16 4.71 -4.35 5.19
C ASP A 16 3.56 -4.37 4.19
N LEU A 17 3.25 -5.56 3.66
CA LEU A 17 2.13 -5.73 2.74
C LEU A 17 0.80 -5.43 3.42
N TYR A 18 0.64 -5.89 4.65
CA TYR A 18 -0.57 -5.64 5.43
C TYR A 18 -0.78 -4.15 5.69
N ARG A 19 0.26 -3.45 6.12
CA ARG A 19 0.20 -2.00 6.36
C ARG A 19 -0.19 -1.24 5.11
N PHE A 20 0.41 -1.59 3.98
CA PHE A 20 0.06 -1.00 2.70
C PHE A 20 -1.40 -1.27 2.34
N ALA A 21 -1.83 -2.53 2.46
CA ALA A 21 -3.19 -2.92 2.13
C ALA A 21 -4.22 -2.22 3.01
N VAL A 22 -3.99 -2.15 4.32
CA VAL A 22 -4.88 -1.43 5.24
C VAL A 22 -5.01 0.03 4.85
N SER A 23 -3.88 0.67 4.55
CA SER A 23 -3.88 2.08 4.16
C SER A 23 -4.61 2.30 2.84
N TYR A 24 -4.59 1.31 1.94
CA TYR A 24 -5.22 1.41 0.64
C TYR A 24 -6.74 1.16 0.72
N VAL A 25 -7.15 0.07 1.36
CA VAL A 25 -8.56 -0.35 1.37
C VAL A 25 -9.35 0.14 2.59
N GLY A 26 -8.67 0.54 3.67
CA GLY A 26 -9.31 1.11 4.85
C GLY A 26 -9.98 0.11 5.79
N SER A 27 -9.79 -1.19 5.57
CA SER A 27 -10.37 -2.25 6.39
C SER A 27 -9.31 -3.26 6.76
N LYS A 28 -9.17 -3.55 8.06
CA LYS A 28 -8.21 -4.54 8.56
C LYS A 28 -8.52 -5.94 8.02
N GLN A 29 -9.78 -6.32 8.05
CA GLN A 29 -10.21 -7.65 7.60
C GLN A 29 -9.94 -7.83 6.11
N ASP A 30 -10.30 -6.85 5.29
CA ASP A 30 -10.06 -6.90 3.85
C ASP A 30 -8.57 -6.94 3.55
N ALA A 31 -7.76 -6.18 4.29
CA ALA A 31 -6.31 -6.18 4.14
C ALA A 31 -5.72 -7.56 4.45
N GLU A 32 -6.16 -8.19 5.53
CA GLU A 32 -5.72 -9.55 5.89
C GLU A 32 -6.07 -10.54 4.78
N ASP A 33 -7.28 -10.49 4.26
CA ASP A 33 -7.73 -11.35 3.17
C ASP A 33 -6.88 -11.15 1.92
N ILE A 34 -6.56 -9.89 1.59
CA ILE A 34 -5.73 -9.55 0.42
C ILE A 34 -4.33 -10.13 0.57
N VAL A 35 -3.72 -9.95 1.74
CA VAL A 35 -2.36 -10.46 1.99
C VAL A 35 -2.35 -11.99 1.97
N GLN A 36 -3.34 -12.62 2.57
CA GLN A 36 -3.47 -14.09 2.51
C GLN A 36 -3.58 -14.59 1.08
N ASP A 37 -4.39 -13.93 0.26
CA ASP A 37 -4.54 -14.28 -1.15
C ASP A 37 -3.22 -14.19 -1.93
N VAL A 38 -2.40 -13.18 -1.63
CA VAL A 38 -1.08 -13.03 -2.26
C VAL A 38 -0.23 -14.28 -1.97
N PHE A 39 -0.17 -14.71 -0.72
CA PHE A 39 0.66 -15.86 -0.33
C PHE A 39 0.07 -17.19 -0.80
N VAL A 40 -1.26 -17.31 -0.84
CA VAL A 40 -1.92 -18.50 -1.42
C VAL A 40 -1.55 -18.63 -2.91
N LYS A 41 -1.54 -17.54 -3.65
CA LYS A 41 -1.12 -17.54 -5.06
C LYS A 41 0.33 -17.96 -5.24
N LEU A 42 1.21 -17.54 -4.34
CA LEU A 42 2.61 -17.97 -4.38
C LEU A 42 2.74 -19.48 -4.18
N LEU A 43 1.96 -20.04 -3.25
CA LEU A 43 1.95 -21.48 -3.01
C LEU A 43 1.44 -22.27 -4.21
N GLU A 44 0.42 -21.74 -4.90
CA GLU A 44 -0.18 -22.41 -6.04
C GLU A 44 0.68 -22.37 -7.31
N LYS A 45 1.33 -21.24 -7.58
CA LYS A 45 1.97 -21.01 -8.88
C LYS A 45 3.44 -21.37 -8.96
N HIS A 46 4.10 -21.66 -7.86
CA HIS A 46 5.52 -22.06 -7.81
C HIS A 46 6.43 -21.14 -8.65
N ILE A 47 6.23 -19.83 -8.54
CA ILE A 47 6.99 -18.83 -9.30
C ILE A 47 8.34 -18.64 -8.62
N PRO A 48 9.49 -18.85 -9.33
CA PRO A 48 10.77 -18.55 -8.74
C PRO A 48 10.99 -17.04 -8.68
N LEU A 49 11.19 -16.53 -7.48
CA LEU A 49 11.48 -15.12 -7.26
C LEU A 49 12.96 -14.94 -6.89
N ARG A 50 13.59 -13.97 -7.54
CA ARG A 50 14.93 -13.54 -7.16
C ARG A 50 14.82 -12.66 -5.93
N ARG A 51 15.75 -12.77 -4.98
CA ARG A 51 15.76 -11.95 -3.77
C ARG A 51 15.69 -10.46 -4.06
N GLU A 52 16.29 -10.02 -5.14
CA GLU A 52 16.31 -8.62 -5.57
C GLU A 52 14.92 -8.08 -5.91
N ASN A 53 14.02 -8.95 -6.39
CA ASN A 53 12.71 -8.58 -6.91
C ASN A 53 11.55 -9.01 -6.01
N GLU A 54 11.82 -9.78 -4.95
CA GLU A 54 10.74 -10.37 -4.15
C GLU A 54 9.85 -9.31 -3.48
N LYS A 55 10.45 -8.26 -2.93
CA LYS A 55 9.68 -7.20 -2.28
C LYS A 55 8.80 -6.44 -3.27
N SER A 56 9.37 -6.04 -4.40
CA SER A 56 8.62 -5.32 -5.45
C SER A 56 7.53 -6.18 -6.06
N TYR A 57 7.82 -7.46 -6.26
CA TYR A 57 6.84 -8.40 -6.81
C TYR A 57 5.64 -8.57 -5.87
N LEU A 58 5.91 -8.79 -4.58
CA LEU A 58 4.86 -8.95 -3.58
C LEU A 58 4.03 -7.67 -3.43
N MET A 59 4.68 -6.52 -3.45
CA MET A 59 4.00 -5.23 -3.37
C MET A 59 3.13 -5.00 -4.61
N THR A 60 3.61 -5.36 -5.80
CA THR A 60 2.82 -5.26 -7.04
C THR A 60 1.57 -6.12 -6.97
N MET A 61 1.70 -7.37 -6.52
CA MET A 61 0.56 -8.26 -6.35
C MET A 61 -0.46 -7.66 -5.36
N THR A 62 0.04 -7.15 -4.24
CA THR A 62 -0.81 -6.55 -3.20
C THR A 62 -1.52 -5.30 -3.73
N ALA A 63 -0.81 -4.42 -4.41
CA ALA A 63 -1.39 -3.20 -4.99
C ALA A 63 -2.49 -3.52 -6.00
N ASN A 64 -2.26 -4.52 -6.87
CA ASN A 64 -3.26 -4.94 -7.85
C ASN A 64 -4.52 -5.48 -7.18
N ARG A 65 -4.37 -6.26 -6.11
CA ARG A 65 -5.51 -6.80 -5.38
C ARG A 65 -6.28 -5.72 -4.63
N CYS A 66 -5.57 -4.76 -4.04
CA CYS A 66 -6.20 -3.60 -3.40
C CYS A 66 -7.02 -2.79 -4.40
N LYS A 67 -6.44 -2.54 -5.58
CA LYS A 67 -7.11 -1.81 -6.65
C LYS A 67 -8.38 -2.53 -7.11
N ASN A 68 -8.29 -3.85 -7.32
CA ASN A 68 -9.44 -4.65 -7.73
C ASN A 68 -10.50 -4.72 -6.64
N HIS A 69 -10.10 -4.80 -5.38
CA HIS A 69 -11.01 -4.80 -4.24
C HIS A 69 -11.83 -3.51 -4.20
N LEU A 70 -11.20 -2.36 -4.35
CA LEU A 70 -11.89 -1.07 -4.35
C LEU A 70 -12.86 -0.94 -5.53
N LYS A 71 -12.51 -1.48 -6.69
CA LYS A 71 -13.41 -1.49 -7.85
C LYS A 71 -14.67 -2.30 -7.56
N SER A 72 -14.56 -3.45 -6.89
CA SER A 72 -15.74 -4.24 -6.55
C SER A 72 -16.53 -3.60 -5.42
N CYS A 73 -15.89 -2.93 -4.45
CA CYS A 73 -16.57 -2.25 -3.36
C CYS A 73 -17.24 -0.94 -3.79
N ALA A 74 -16.80 -0.31 -4.87
CA ALA A 74 -17.44 0.89 -5.41
C ALA A 74 -18.89 0.64 -5.83
N ARG A 75 -19.30 -0.61 -5.96
CA ARG A 75 -20.67 -1.02 -6.27
C ARG A 75 -21.54 -1.18 -5.02
N THR A 76 -20.94 -1.17 -3.84
CA THR A 76 -21.66 -1.28 -2.57
C THR A 76 -21.41 -0.04 -1.75
N THR A 77 -22.47 0.62 -1.29
CA THR A 77 -22.37 1.77 -0.41
C THR A 77 -22.05 1.31 1.00
N ALA A 78 -20.84 0.85 1.24
CA ALA A 78 -20.41 0.50 2.58
C ALA A 78 -19.88 1.76 3.26
N VAL A 79 -20.54 2.19 4.32
CA VAL A 79 -20.03 3.26 5.18
C VAL A 79 -18.85 2.69 5.94
N ASP A 80 -17.71 3.27 5.72
CA ASP A 80 -16.44 2.83 6.30
C ASP A 80 -16.31 3.23 7.76
N LEU A 81 -17.01 2.54 8.63
CA LEU A 81 -16.83 2.71 10.08
C LEU A 81 -15.50 2.13 10.56
N GLU A 82 -14.97 1.17 9.82
CA GLU A 82 -13.71 0.50 10.16
C GLU A 82 -12.47 1.35 9.83
N SER A 83 -12.61 2.35 8.94
CA SER A 83 -11.48 3.17 8.51
C SER A 83 -10.84 3.99 9.61
N GLN A 84 -11.54 4.24 10.72
CA GLN A 84 -11.02 5.00 11.84
C GLN A 84 -10.21 4.15 12.83
N GLU A 85 -10.53 2.87 12.96
CA GLU A 85 -9.79 1.97 13.86
C GLU A 85 -8.34 1.77 13.44
N TRP A 86 -8.10 1.53 12.16
CA TRP A 86 -6.74 1.31 11.68
C TRP A 86 -5.90 2.59 11.76
N LYS A 87 -6.51 3.76 11.56
CA LYS A 87 -5.83 5.05 11.74
C LYS A 87 -5.27 5.18 13.15
N LEU A 88 -6.08 4.86 14.15
CA LEU A 88 -5.66 4.90 15.54
C LEU A 88 -4.54 3.92 15.82
N SER A 89 -4.68 2.70 15.32
CA SER A 89 -3.69 1.63 15.50
C SER A 89 -2.35 1.96 14.83
N TYR A 90 -2.39 2.56 13.64
CA TYR A 90 -1.18 2.94 12.90
C TYR A 90 -0.52 4.19 13.52
N SER A 91 -1.33 5.15 13.94
CA SER A 91 -0.82 6.40 14.50
C SER A 91 -0.08 6.22 15.81
N ASP A 92 -0.37 5.16 16.57
CA ASP A 92 0.34 4.87 17.83
C ASP A 92 1.82 4.58 17.62
N ARG A 93 2.23 4.23 16.41
CA ARG A 93 3.62 3.92 16.06
C ARG A 93 4.37 5.12 15.49
N LEU A 94 3.68 6.22 15.26
CA LEU A 94 4.25 7.40 14.63
C LEU A 94 4.55 8.48 15.67
N THR A 95 5.58 9.27 15.40
CA THR A 95 5.82 10.49 16.18
C THR A 95 4.69 11.48 15.90
N GLU A 96 4.50 12.45 16.80
CA GLU A 96 3.42 13.43 16.68
C GLU A 96 3.48 14.21 15.36
N SER A 97 4.68 14.59 14.93
CA SER A 97 4.90 15.28 13.65
C SER A 97 4.48 14.40 12.47
N ASN A 98 4.82 13.11 12.53
CA ASN A 98 4.46 12.16 11.47
C ASN A 98 2.96 11.86 11.45
N ARG A 99 2.28 11.95 12.61
CA ARG A 99 0.83 11.79 12.66
C ARG A 99 0.10 12.87 11.88
N VAL A 100 0.51 14.12 12.03
CA VAL A 100 -0.09 15.22 11.28
C VAL A 100 0.09 15.03 9.79
N LEU A 101 1.30 14.69 9.37
CA LEU A 101 1.59 14.39 7.96
C LEU A 101 0.78 13.21 7.44
N PHE A 102 0.69 12.15 8.23
CA PHE A 102 -0.05 10.96 7.85
C PHE A 102 -1.55 11.26 7.72
N ASP A 103 -2.12 12.02 8.65
CA ASP A 103 -3.53 12.40 8.59
C ASP A 103 -3.83 13.22 7.34
N GLU A 104 -2.95 14.17 6.98
CA GLU A 104 -3.11 14.95 5.76
C GLU A 104 -2.95 14.09 4.52
N LEU A 105 -2.01 13.15 4.56
CA LEU A 105 -1.79 12.20 3.47
C LEU A 105 -3.05 11.37 3.22
N MET A 106 -3.72 10.93 4.27
CA MET A 106 -4.93 10.10 4.16
C MET A 106 -6.12 10.85 3.57
N LYS A 107 -6.09 12.17 3.56
CA LYS A 107 -7.14 12.99 2.94
C LYS A 107 -6.96 13.10 1.43
N LEU A 108 -5.80 12.74 0.89
CA LEU A 108 -5.54 12.78 -0.55
C LEU A 108 -6.30 11.67 -1.28
N GLU A 109 -6.60 11.93 -2.55
CA GLU A 109 -7.10 10.88 -3.43
C GLU A 109 -6.03 9.79 -3.59
N LYS A 110 -6.48 8.55 -3.81
CA LYS A 110 -5.59 7.39 -3.91
C LYS A 110 -4.52 7.54 -4.99
N ILE A 111 -4.82 8.20 -6.10
CA ILE A 111 -3.85 8.41 -7.18
C ILE A 111 -2.64 9.23 -6.72
N TYR A 112 -2.79 10.08 -5.73
CA TYR A 112 -1.69 10.86 -5.14
C TYR A 112 -1.13 10.18 -3.90
N TYR A 113 -2.01 9.63 -3.07
CA TYR A 113 -1.65 9.00 -1.81
C TYR A 113 -0.72 7.80 -2.00
N VAL A 114 -1.05 6.89 -2.91
CA VAL A 114 -0.32 5.63 -3.07
C VAL A 114 1.14 5.86 -3.48
N PRO A 115 1.46 6.69 -4.49
CA PRO A 115 2.86 6.96 -4.82
C PRO A 115 3.64 7.61 -3.67
N ILE A 116 3.03 8.54 -2.94
CA ILE A 116 3.67 9.20 -1.80
C ILE A 116 3.94 8.18 -0.69
N TYR A 117 2.97 7.34 -0.37
CA TYR A 117 3.14 6.30 0.63
C TYR A 117 4.29 5.36 0.26
N LEU A 118 4.31 4.88 -0.96
CA LEU A 118 5.34 3.95 -1.42
C LEU A 118 6.74 4.56 -1.36
N HIS A 119 6.87 5.84 -1.65
CA HIS A 119 8.17 6.51 -1.63
C HIS A 119 8.63 6.84 -0.22
N TYR A 120 7.80 7.52 0.57
CA TYR A 120 8.21 8.05 1.87
C TYR A 120 8.07 7.05 3.02
N PHE A 121 7.08 6.18 3.00
CA PHE A 121 6.85 5.23 4.09
C PHE A 121 7.42 3.84 3.79
N ALA A 122 7.32 3.38 2.55
CA ALA A 122 7.81 2.06 2.16
C ALA A 122 9.22 2.07 1.58
N GLY A 123 9.76 3.26 1.23
CA GLY A 123 11.16 3.38 0.80
C GLY A 123 11.45 3.02 -0.65
N TYR A 124 10.44 2.99 -1.50
CA TYR A 124 10.65 2.68 -2.92
C TYR A 124 11.13 3.89 -3.70
N SER A 125 11.98 3.66 -4.71
CA SER A 125 12.39 4.67 -5.68
C SER A 125 11.25 4.94 -6.66
N TYR A 126 11.33 6.04 -7.39
CA TYR A 126 10.36 6.37 -8.44
C TYR A 126 10.31 5.28 -9.51
N LYS A 127 11.46 4.71 -9.84
CA LYS A 127 11.55 3.62 -10.81
C LYS A 127 10.80 2.37 -10.31
N GLU A 128 11.01 2.01 -9.06
CA GLU A 128 10.33 0.88 -8.45
C GLU A 128 8.82 1.11 -8.38
N ILE A 129 8.40 2.32 -8.00
CA ILE A 129 6.98 2.69 -7.95
C ILE A 129 6.35 2.63 -9.34
N SER A 130 7.09 3.08 -10.38
CA SER A 130 6.59 2.99 -11.74
C SER A 130 6.30 1.55 -12.16
N SER A 131 7.15 0.62 -11.75
CA SER A 131 6.93 -0.82 -11.99
C SER A 131 5.74 -1.35 -11.18
N ILE A 132 5.63 -0.99 -9.91
CA ILE A 132 4.56 -1.46 -9.02
C ILE A 132 3.19 -0.98 -9.52
N LEU A 133 3.08 0.28 -9.89
CA LEU A 133 1.81 0.89 -10.29
C LEU A 133 1.55 0.85 -11.79
N LYS A 134 2.51 0.37 -12.59
CA LYS A 134 2.43 0.32 -14.04
C LYS A 134 2.22 1.70 -14.66
N LEU A 135 3.00 2.65 -14.18
CA LEU A 135 3.04 4.02 -14.66
C LEU A 135 4.43 4.37 -15.16
N SER A 136 4.56 5.45 -15.93
CA SER A 136 5.88 5.99 -16.25
C SER A 136 6.49 6.66 -15.01
N GLU A 137 7.82 6.78 -14.99
CA GLU A 137 8.50 7.51 -13.90
C GLU A 137 8.06 8.97 -13.86
N SER A 138 7.81 9.57 -15.02
CA SER A 138 7.29 10.94 -15.11
C SER A 138 5.92 11.08 -14.46
N ALA A 139 5.04 10.10 -14.67
CA ALA A 139 3.72 10.09 -14.05
C ALA A 139 3.82 9.95 -12.54
N VAL A 140 4.72 9.09 -12.06
CA VAL A 140 4.96 8.93 -10.61
C VAL A 140 5.43 10.25 -10.01
N ALA A 141 6.44 10.88 -10.63
CA ALA A 141 6.99 12.16 -10.16
C ALA A 141 5.91 13.25 -10.12
N MET A 142 5.07 13.30 -11.14
CA MET A 142 3.99 14.29 -11.22
C MET A 142 2.96 14.07 -10.12
N ARG A 143 2.56 12.83 -9.89
CA ARG A 143 1.58 12.50 -8.84
C ARG A 143 2.11 12.84 -7.45
N ILE A 144 3.37 12.52 -7.18
CA ILE A 144 4.01 12.85 -5.91
C ILE A 144 4.07 14.37 -5.73
N SER A 145 4.49 15.10 -6.76
CA SER A 145 4.59 16.57 -6.72
C SER A 145 3.22 17.21 -6.46
N ARG A 146 2.18 16.78 -7.17
CA ARG A 146 0.82 17.31 -6.99
C ARG A 146 0.26 16.98 -5.62
N GLY A 147 0.49 15.76 -5.15
CA GLY A 147 0.04 15.36 -3.81
C GLY A 147 0.69 16.18 -2.72
N LYS A 148 1.98 16.40 -2.82
CA LYS A 148 2.72 17.26 -1.87
C LYS A 148 2.20 18.69 -1.88
N GLU A 149 1.91 19.22 -3.04
CA GLU A 149 1.38 20.59 -3.18
C GLU A 149 0.02 20.71 -2.47
N GLN A 150 -0.85 19.74 -2.65
CA GLN A 150 -2.14 19.73 -1.97
C GLN A 150 -1.98 19.64 -0.45
N MET A 151 -1.07 18.81 0.03
CA MET A 151 -0.78 18.70 1.45
C MET A 151 -0.22 20.00 2.01
N ARG A 152 0.69 20.66 1.28
CA ARG A 152 1.27 21.93 1.70
C ARG A 152 0.21 23.00 1.85
N ILE A 153 -0.70 23.11 0.90
CA ILE A 153 -1.81 24.07 0.95
C ILE A 153 -2.66 23.87 2.20
N ARG A 154 -3.00 22.61 2.50
CA ARG A 154 -3.80 22.30 3.69
C ARG A 154 -3.08 22.61 4.99
N LEU A 155 -1.77 22.33 5.05
CA LEU A 155 -0.98 22.57 6.25
C LEU A 155 -0.74 24.06 6.52
N GLU A 156 -0.78 24.88 5.48
CA GLU A 156 -0.64 26.34 5.59
C GLU A 156 -1.96 27.04 5.95
N GLU A 157 -3.09 26.38 5.79
CA GLU A 157 -4.38 26.90 6.22
C GLU A 157 -4.55 26.74 7.74
#